data_f38af6eca1912a9194072c06486bf772
#
_entry.id   f38af6eca1912a9194072c06486bf772
#
_cell.length_a   1.000
_cell.length_b   1.000
_cell.length_c   1.000
_cell.angle_alpha   90.00
_cell.angle_beta   90.00
_cell.angle_gamma   90.00
#
_symmetry.space_group_name_H-M   'P 1'
#
loop_
_entity.id
_entity.type
_entity.pdbx_description
1 polymer ?
#
loop_
_entity_poly.entity_id
_entity_poly.type
_entity_poly.pdbx_seq_one_letter_code
_entity_poly.pdbx_strand_id
1 'polypeptide(L)'
;MKIAKTRVVFDRHNTATKKVAAAIYIEVSYDRVRNFYNTGIKVCSHQFKDGNVINCGQMAEYQERINDMRNTIENYINEKMKAKETFSLDNLKKFMENQVFGAKDSFLRFMHQRIYDRPIAESTRKAHISLYNTLKKWGHIRQFSDVTDANIKLWDELSHKNAQKAKSVWNYHKILKIYLREAKHFGYIKENPYDNMKFKRNESPGHRFITAEELDKIKALKLTDKALREARICFLFQCYTSLSYADMKQFDYDYVKEVNGKLRLRSCRVKTNEMYNITLLKAAVEILEQCDYTLPIQDLHFYNRNLQTIQLRAGIKTHLTSHVGRHTFATSIALRNKMPIEVLQKVMGHESIRTTQIYAKVLQESVDEEFDRLDTII
;
A
#
# COMPACT_ATOMS: atom_id res chain seq x y z
N MET A 1 -11.25 3.69 50.38
CA MET A 1 -10.69 4.23 49.13
C MET A 1 -10.30 3.06 48.23
N LYS A 2 -10.80 2.99 47.00
CA LYS A 2 -10.43 1.89 46.09
C LYS A 2 -8.99 2.14 45.61
N ILE A 3 -8.12 1.14 45.73
CA ILE A 3 -6.70 1.22 45.38
C ILE A 3 -6.46 0.39 44.14
N ALA A 4 -5.82 0.94 43.12
CA ALA A 4 -5.39 0.19 41.96
C ALA A 4 -4.18 -0.68 42.33
N LYS A 5 -4.15 -1.93 41.85
CA LYS A 5 -3.07 -2.89 42.09
C LYS A 5 -2.41 -3.26 40.79
N THR A 6 -1.08 -3.38 40.80
CA THR A 6 -0.26 -3.81 39.66
C THR A 6 0.34 -5.20 39.91
N ARG A 7 0.46 -6.02 38.88
CA ARG A 7 1.26 -7.25 38.92
C ARG A 7 1.84 -7.59 37.55
N VAL A 8 2.95 -8.31 37.55
CA VAL A 8 3.53 -8.87 36.32
C VAL A 8 2.82 -10.16 35.98
N VAL A 9 2.34 -10.32 34.74
CA VAL A 9 1.63 -11.50 34.24
C VAL A 9 2.37 -12.04 33.04
N PHE A 10 2.76 -13.30 33.11
CA PHE A 10 3.37 -14.00 31.97
C PHE A 10 2.31 -14.89 31.31
N ASP A 11 2.40 -15.01 29.98
CA ASP A 11 1.62 -15.96 29.18
C ASP A 11 0.11 -15.95 29.47
N ARG A 12 -0.51 -14.81 29.33
CA ARG A 12 -1.96 -14.61 29.54
C ARG A 12 -2.84 -15.61 28.77
N HIS A 13 -2.36 -16.18 27.69
CA HIS A 13 -3.12 -17.05 26.78
C HIS A 13 -2.71 -18.52 26.87
N ASN A 14 -1.83 -18.90 27.82
CA ASN A 14 -1.32 -20.25 28.02
C ASN A 14 -0.70 -20.88 26.76
N THR A 15 0.09 -20.10 26.04
CA THR A 15 0.73 -20.48 24.76
C THR A 15 2.21 -20.82 24.92
N ALA A 16 2.83 -20.46 26.07
CA ALA A 16 4.25 -20.66 26.30
C ALA A 16 4.63 -22.12 26.49
N THR A 17 5.70 -22.52 25.82
CA THR A 17 6.35 -23.82 26.03
C THR A 17 7.85 -23.60 26.21
N LYS A 18 8.63 -24.70 26.38
CA LYS A 18 10.10 -24.62 26.38
C LYS A 18 10.68 -24.10 25.06
N LYS A 19 9.91 -24.13 23.94
CA LYS A 19 10.33 -23.71 22.60
C LYS A 19 9.52 -22.53 22.05
N VAL A 20 8.36 -22.24 22.61
CA VAL A 20 7.48 -21.15 22.18
C VAL A 20 7.46 -20.07 23.24
N ALA A 21 7.87 -18.86 22.85
CA ALA A 21 7.89 -17.71 23.74
C ALA A 21 6.52 -17.01 23.79
N ALA A 22 6.07 -16.63 24.98
CA ALA A 22 4.88 -15.81 25.20
C ALA A 22 5.21 -14.44 25.79
N ALA A 23 4.28 -13.50 25.66
CA ALA A 23 4.48 -12.13 26.09
C ALA A 23 4.31 -11.96 27.61
N ILE A 24 5.06 -11.00 28.18
CA ILE A 24 4.93 -10.52 29.55
C ILE A 24 4.10 -9.24 29.54
N TYR A 25 3.18 -9.12 30.49
CA TYR A 25 2.28 -7.99 30.67
C TYR A 25 2.37 -7.41 32.08
N ILE A 26 2.08 -6.11 32.22
CA ILE A 26 1.72 -5.53 33.53
C ILE A 26 0.17 -5.50 33.59
N GLU A 27 -0.40 -6.23 34.50
CA GLU A 27 -1.83 -6.16 34.82
C GLU A 27 -2.06 -5.02 35.80
N VAL A 28 -3.06 -4.19 35.53
CA VAL A 28 -3.57 -3.18 36.45
C VAL A 28 -5.03 -3.50 36.76
N SER A 29 -5.35 -3.72 38.01
CA SER A 29 -6.69 -3.98 38.47
C SER A 29 -7.23 -2.81 39.29
N TYR A 30 -8.42 -2.32 38.94
CA TYR A 30 -9.14 -1.27 39.66
C TYR A 30 -10.65 -1.50 39.53
N ASP A 31 -11.37 -1.44 40.62
CA ASP A 31 -12.83 -1.60 40.70
C ASP A 31 -13.37 -2.82 39.96
N ARG A 32 -12.74 -3.99 40.15
CA ARG A 32 -13.06 -5.27 39.50
C ARG A 32 -12.78 -5.34 37.98
N VAL A 33 -12.29 -4.28 37.39
CA VAL A 33 -11.87 -4.25 35.98
C VAL A 33 -10.36 -4.44 35.90
N ARG A 34 -9.89 -5.09 34.83
CA ARG A 34 -8.46 -5.37 34.61
C ARG A 34 -8.04 -4.93 33.23
N ASN A 35 -6.94 -4.19 33.16
CA ASN A 35 -6.26 -3.84 31.92
C ASN A 35 -4.87 -4.47 31.90
N PHE A 36 -4.40 -4.84 30.70
CA PHE A 36 -3.10 -5.48 30.48
C PHE A 36 -2.27 -4.65 29.53
N TYR A 37 -1.07 -4.28 29.98
CA TYR A 37 -0.11 -3.51 29.23
C TYR A 37 1.04 -4.40 28.80
N ASN A 38 1.23 -4.56 27.49
CA ASN A 38 2.26 -5.43 26.92
C ASN A 38 3.64 -4.78 27.08
N THR A 39 4.59 -5.46 27.71
CA THR A 39 5.96 -4.97 27.90
C THR A 39 6.81 -5.04 26.64
N GLY A 40 6.33 -5.72 25.58
CA GLY A 40 7.09 -6.01 24.36
C GLY A 40 8.12 -7.14 24.52
N ILE A 41 8.21 -7.74 25.70
CA ILE A 41 9.14 -8.83 26.02
C ILE A 41 8.42 -10.16 25.86
N LYS A 42 9.09 -11.12 25.20
CA LYS A 42 8.62 -12.50 25.05
C LYS A 42 9.69 -13.45 25.52
N VAL A 43 9.31 -14.42 26.37
CA VAL A 43 10.20 -15.44 26.91
C VAL A 43 9.54 -16.82 26.89
N CYS A 44 10.33 -17.87 26.93
CA CYS A 44 9.83 -19.25 27.03
C CYS A 44 9.42 -19.58 28.48
N SER A 45 8.64 -20.65 28.66
CA SER A 45 8.12 -21.01 29.98
C SER A 45 9.17 -21.22 31.08
N HIS A 46 10.37 -21.72 30.74
CA HIS A 46 11.49 -21.94 31.67
C HIS A 46 12.29 -20.65 31.94
N GLN A 47 11.98 -19.54 31.26
CA GLN A 47 12.67 -18.28 31.41
C GLN A 47 11.90 -17.24 32.24
N PHE A 48 10.81 -17.65 32.88
CA PHE A 48 10.03 -16.78 33.75
C PHE A 48 9.59 -17.53 35.02
N LYS A 49 9.87 -16.92 36.19
CA LYS A 49 9.50 -17.47 37.49
C LYS A 49 9.25 -16.32 38.49
N ASP A 50 8.17 -16.45 39.25
CA ASP A 50 7.82 -15.55 40.38
C ASP A 50 7.87 -14.05 40.02
N GLY A 51 7.38 -13.67 38.82
CA GLY A 51 7.36 -12.30 38.35
C GLY A 51 8.66 -11.80 37.71
N ASN A 52 9.68 -12.64 37.63
CA ASN A 52 11.03 -12.27 37.14
C ASN A 52 11.43 -13.08 35.90
N VAL A 53 12.19 -12.45 35.03
CA VAL A 53 12.86 -13.13 33.91
C VAL A 53 14.11 -13.83 34.45
N ILE A 54 14.29 -15.11 34.08
CA ILE A 54 15.42 -15.93 34.50
C ILE A 54 15.99 -16.69 33.28
N ASN A 55 17.19 -17.21 33.38
CA ASN A 55 17.77 -18.16 32.41
C ASN A 55 17.80 -17.64 30.96
N CYS A 56 18.00 -16.35 30.73
CA CYS A 56 18.21 -15.81 29.38
C CYS A 56 19.35 -14.78 29.37
N GLY A 57 20.07 -14.66 28.24
CA GLY A 57 21.22 -13.78 28.11
C GLY A 57 20.88 -12.27 28.26
N GLN A 58 19.61 -11.90 28.09
CA GLN A 58 19.11 -10.51 28.22
C GLN A 58 18.31 -10.29 29.52
N MET A 59 18.52 -11.14 30.51
CA MET A 59 17.73 -11.13 31.74
C MET A 59 17.72 -9.76 32.42
N ALA A 60 18.87 -9.11 32.57
CA ALA A 60 18.98 -7.81 33.26
C ALA A 60 18.23 -6.71 32.46
N GLU A 61 18.41 -6.64 31.17
CA GLU A 61 17.73 -5.68 30.28
C GLU A 61 16.20 -5.88 30.32
N TYR A 62 15.76 -7.12 30.22
CA TYR A 62 14.33 -7.42 30.24
C TYR A 62 13.70 -7.09 31.60
N GLN A 63 14.40 -7.41 32.70
CA GLN A 63 13.90 -7.10 34.04
C GLN A 63 13.85 -5.59 34.29
N GLU A 64 14.86 -4.83 33.85
CA GLU A 64 14.87 -3.37 33.90
C GLU A 64 13.66 -2.79 33.17
N ARG A 65 13.42 -3.20 31.94
CA ARG A 65 12.27 -2.71 31.15
C ARG A 65 10.92 -3.04 31.78
N ILE A 66 10.78 -4.22 32.39
CA ILE A 66 9.55 -4.62 33.11
C ILE A 66 9.34 -3.71 34.31
N ASN A 67 10.42 -3.46 35.10
CA ASN A 67 10.39 -2.62 36.28
C ASN A 67 10.11 -1.16 35.93
N ASP A 68 10.71 -0.61 34.87
CA ASP A 68 10.48 0.75 34.40
C ASP A 68 9.03 0.99 34.00
N MET A 69 8.46 0.04 33.26
CA MET A 69 7.06 0.12 32.86
C MET A 69 6.12 0.04 34.07
N ARG A 70 6.42 -0.86 35.00
CA ARG A 70 5.67 -0.98 36.24
C ARG A 70 5.74 0.26 37.09
N ASN A 71 6.95 0.81 37.31
CA ASN A 71 7.19 2.03 38.04
C ASN A 71 6.47 3.23 37.41
N THR A 72 6.45 3.33 36.08
CA THR A 72 5.73 4.38 35.35
C THR A 72 4.23 4.34 35.66
N ILE A 73 3.65 3.15 35.64
CA ILE A 73 2.23 2.94 35.97
C ILE A 73 1.96 3.29 37.45
N GLU A 74 2.79 2.80 38.36
CA GLU A 74 2.64 3.02 39.81
C GLU A 74 2.80 4.51 40.16
N ASN A 75 3.74 5.21 39.55
CA ASN A 75 3.92 6.66 39.73
C ASN A 75 2.68 7.43 39.27
N TYR A 76 2.12 7.12 38.09
CA TYR A 76 0.88 7.74 37.63
C TYR A 76 -0.27 7.52 38.59
N ILE A 77 -0.45 6.28 39.09
CA ILE A 77 -1.49 5.96 40.08
C ILE A 77 -1.29 6.80 41.33
N ASN A 78 -0.06 6.84 41.86
CA ASN A 78 0.30 7.58 43.09
C ASN A 78 0.11 9.09 42.92
N GLU A 79 0.47 9.67 41.78
CA GLU A 79 0.26 11.10 41.47
C GLU A 79 -1.24 11.46 41.49
N LYS A 80 -2.06 10.65 40.84
CA LYS A 80 -3.54 10.86 40.84
C LYS A 80 -4.14 10.74 42.23
N MET A 81 -3.66 9.80 43.03
CA MET A 81 -4.08 9.64 44.41
C MET A 81 -3.67 10.81 45.30
N LYS A 82 -2.42 11.31 45.16
CA LYS A 82 -1.93 12.48 45.90
C LYS A 82 -2.69 13.74 45.53
N ALA A 83 -2.99 13.94 44.26
CA ALA A 83 -3.77 15.08 43.77
C ALA A 83 -5.28 14.99 44.10
N LYS A 84 -5.74 13.92 44.75
CA LYS A 84 -7.15 13.64 45.04
C LYS A 84 -8.03 13.65 43.77
N GLU A 85 -7.43 13.38 42.60
CA GLU A 85 -8.13 13.27 41.33
C GLU A 85 -8.75 11.88 41.14
N THR A 86 -9.78 11.79 40.33
CA THR A 86 -10.46 10.53 40.03
C THR A 86 -9.57 9.66 39.15
N PHE A 87 -9.10 8.52 39.65
CA PHE A 87 -8.39 7.53 38.86
C PHE A 87 -9.37 6.72 38.01
N SER A 88 -9.06 6.53 36.72
CA SER A 88 -9.75 5.59 35.86
C SER A 88 -8.75 4.79 35.01
N LEU A 89 -9.12 3.55 34.68
CA LEU A 89 -8.31 2.71 33.78
C LEU A 89 -8.22 3.27 32.36
N ASP A 90 -9.24 4.01 31.90
CA ASP A 90 -9.24 4.64 30.59
C ASP A 90 -8.25 5.81 30.53
N ASN A 91 -8.17 6.61 31.61
CA ASN A 91 -7.18 7.67 31.71
C ASN A 91 -5.76 7.11 31.82
N LEU A 92 -5.57 6.01 32.56
CA LEU A 92 -4.29 5.30 32.59
C LEU A 92 -3.94 4.73 31.22
N LYS A 93 -4.91 4.17 30.49
CA LYS A 93 -4.68 3.67 29.12
C LYS A 93 -4.18 4.79 28.20
N LYS A 94 -4.86 5.93 28.19
CA LYS A 94 -4.43 7.13 27.44
C LYS A 94 -3.05 7.62 27.88
N PHE A 95 -2.77 7.63 29.18
CA PHE A 95 -1.45 7.98 29.70
C PHE A 95 -0.37 7.01 29.24
N MET A 96 -0.60 5.71 29.34
CA MET A 96 0.33 4.66 28.88
C MET A 96 0.53 4.69 27.36
N GLU A 97 -0.53 4.90 26.59
CA GLU A 97 -0.43 5.14 25.14
C GLU A 97 0.46 6.37 24.86
N ASN A 98 0.32 7.41 25.66
CA ASN A 98 1.18 8.59 25.58
C ASN A 98 2.62 8.33 26.04
N GLN A 99 2.85 7.46 27.02
CA GLN A 99 4.19 7.07 27.51
C GLN A 99 4.87 6.05 26.59
N VAL A 100 4.13 5.03 26.11
CA VAL A 100 4.66 4.03 25.16
C VAL A 100 5.06 4.68 23.83
N PHE A 101 4.38 5.78 23.47
CA PHE A 101 4.77 6.62 22.33
C PHE A 101 5.70 7.77 22.75
N GLY A 102 6.19 7.78 23.98
CA GLY A 102 7.17 8.73 24.59
C GLY A 102 6.90 10.19 24.27
N ALA A 103 6.92 11.08 25.25
CA ALA A 103 7.04 12.52 25.21
C ALA A 103 6.94 13.24 23.82
N LYS A 104 6.89 14.53 23.79
CA LYS A 104 6.93 15.44 22.63
C LYS A 104 7.95 15.05 21.53
N ASP A 105 8.88 14.13 21.83
CA ASP A 105 10.02 13.74 20.99
C ASP A 105 9.76 12.48 20.10
N SER A 106 8.59 11.82 20.18
CA SER A 106 8.35 10.60 19.41
C SER A 106 8.01 10.90 17.95
N PHE A 107 8.94 10.58 17.05
CA PHE A 107 8.74 10.65 15.60
C PHE A 107 7.60 9.73 15.13
N LEU A 108 7.52 8.50 15.66
CA LEU A 108 6.45 7.57 15.27
C LEU A 108 5.06 8.07 15.67
N ARG A 109 4.92 8.72 16.84
CA ARG A 109 3.64 9.34 17.25
C ARG A 109 3.27 10.48 16.31
N PHE A 110 4.22 11.37 16.06
CA PHE A 110 4.05 12.47 15.11
C PHE A 110 3.61 11.94 13.74
N MET A 111 4.33 10.98 13.18
CA MET A 111 4.00 10.38 11.90
C MET A 111 2.60 9.76 11.89
N HIS A 112 2.24 8.99 12.93
CA HIS A 112 0.92 8.36 13.05
C HIS A 112 -0.20 9.41 13.05
N GLN A 113 -0.09 10.43 13.89
CA GLN A 113 -1.07 11.51 13.95
C GLN A 113 -1.21 12.20 12.60
N ARG A 114 -0.07 12.58 11.97
CA ARG A 114 -0.08 13.25 10.66
C ARG A 114 -0.65 12.39 9.53
N ILE A 115 -0.55 11.05 9.59
CA ILE A 115 -1.21 10.15 8.63
C ILE A 115 -2.74 10.35 8.63
N TYR A 116 -3.33 10.52 9.80
CA TYR A 116 -4.79 10.66 9.92
C TYR A 116 -5.28 12.09 9.74
N ASP A 117 -4.48 13.08 10.12
CA ASP A 117 -4.82 14.51 9.95
C ASP A 117 -4.78 14.97 8.48
N ARG A 118 -4.07 14.23 7.61
CA ARG A 118 -3.94 14.62 6.21
C ARG A 118 -5.17 14.30 5.38
N PRO A 119 -5.65 15.24 4.54
CA PRO A 119 -6.70 15.01 3.56
C PRO A 119 -6.12 14.24 2.35
N ILE A 120 -5.82 12.97 2.50
CA ILE A 120 -5.29 12.08 1.46
C ILE A 120 -6.23 10.92 1.18
N ALA A 121 -6.24 10.47 -0.07
CA ALA A 121 -7.03 9.31 -0.47
C ALA A 121 -6.68 8.07 0.36
N GLU A 122 -7.67 7.22 0.62
CA GLU A 122 -7.50 6.02 1.46
C GLU A 122 -6.41 5.06 0.96
N SER A 123 -6.26 4.92 -0.36
CA SER A 123 -5.17 4.14 -0.96
C SER A 123 -3.78 4.70 -0.65
N THR A 124 -3.64 6.03 -0.60
CA THR A 124 -2.41 6.72 -0.21
C THR A 124 -2.17 6.55 1.29
N ARG A 125 -3.21 6.69 2.11
CA ARG A 125 -3.15 6.46 3.56
C ARG A 125 -2.67 5.06 3.90
N LYS A 126 -3.15 4.03 3.21
CA LYS A 126 -2.69 2.64 3.38
C LYS A 126 -1.18 2.49 3.10
N ALA A 127 -0.64 3.18 2.10
CA ALA A 127 0.80 3.17 1.83
C ALA A 127 1.61 3.84 2.95
N HIS A 128 1.11 4.95 3.52
CA HIS A 128 1.72 5.62 4.66
C HIS A 128 1.69 4.76 5.93
N ILE A 129 0.55 4.10 6.20
CA ILE A 129 0.42 3.14 7.31
C ILE A 129 1.38 1.95 7.14
N SER A 130 1.57 1.47 5.92
CA SER A 130 2.52 0.39 5.62
C SER A 130 3.95 0.78 5.98
N LEU A 131 4.40 2.00 5.63
CA LEU A 131 5.70 2.52 6.07
C LEU A 131 5.77 2.65 7.58
N TYR A 132 4.76 3.25 8.22
CA TYR A 132 4.69 3.38 9.67
C TYR A 132 4.87 2.04 10.38
N ASN A 133 4.14 1.01 9.96
CA ASN A 133 4.24 -0.32 10.52
C ASN A 133 5.63 -0.95 10.28
N THR A 134 6.25 -0.68 9.13
CA THR A 134 7.60 -1.15 8.82
C THR A 134 8.63 -0.50 9.75
N LEU A 135 8.59 0.82 9.94
CA LEU A 135 9.48 1.54 10.86
C LEU A 135 9.26 1.11 12.31
N LYS A 136 8.00 0.96 12.73
CA LYS A 136 7.64 0.48 14.07
C LYS A 136 8.20 -0.93 14.35
N LYS A 137 8.10 -1.84 13.36
CA LYS A 137 8.65 -3.19 13.46
C LYS A 137 10.17 -3.19 13.52
N TRP A 138 10.81 -2.35 12.74
CA TRP A 138 12.26 -2.22 12.70
C TRP A 138 12.83 -1.64 14.01
N GLY A 139 12.18 -0.63 14.59
CA GLY A 139 12.42 -0.16 15.96
C GLY A 139 13.60 0.78 16.16
N HIS A 140 14.40 1.09 15.14
CA HIS A 140 15.57 1.97 15.25
C HIS A 140 15.28 3.47 14.96
N ILE A 141 14.08 3.78 14.44
CA ILE A 141 13.59 5.15 14.30
C ILE A 141 12.28 5.26 15.08
N ARG A 142 12.37 5.66 16.34
CA ARG A 142 11.23 5.87 17.24
C ARG A 142 11.06 7.32 17.64
N GLN A 143 12.18 7.99 17.96
CA GLN A 143 12.24 9.39 18.39
C GLN A 143 12.82 10.28 17.29
N PHE A 144 12.66 11.58 17.41
CA PHE A 144 13.27 12.52 16.47
C PHE A 144 14.81 12.48 16.51
N SER A 145 15.41 12.16 17.67
CA SER A 145 16.85 11.94 17.82
C SER A 145 17.36 10.74 17.00
N ASP A 146 16.52 9.76 16.71
CA ASP A 146 16.89 8.58 15.94
C ASP A 146 16.91 8.87 14.43
N VAL A 147 16.37 10.01 14.01
CA VAL A 147 16.27 10.41 12.60
C VAL A 147 17.62 10.96 12.13
N THR A 148 18.56 10.07 11.93
CA THR A 148 19.92 10.37 11.48
C THR A 148 20.19 9.82 10.09
N ASP A 149 21.19 10.38 9.39
CA ASP A 149 21.67 9.86 8.10
C ASP A 149 22.06 8.40 8.21
N ALA A 150 22.73 8.02 9.30
CA ALA A 150 23.19 6.66 9.55
C ALA A 150 22.00 5.67 9.63
N ASN A 151 20.97 5.99 10.42
CA ASN A 151 19.81 5.13 10.57
C ASN A 151 19.00 5.01 9.27
N ILE A 152 18.88 6.10 8.50
CA ILE A 152 18.16 6.06 7.21
C ILE A 152 18.92 5.19 6.19
N LYS A 153 20.25 5.30 6.11
CA LYS A 153 21.08 4.45 5.26
C LYS A 153 21.02 2.98 5.66
N LEU A 154 21.14 2.72 6.97
CA LEU A 154 21.04 1.35 7.50
C LEU A 154 19.67 0.72 7.16
N TRP A 155 18.59 1.50 7.28
CA TRP A 155 17.25 1.04 6.92
C TRP A 155 17.12 0.73 5.42
N ASP A 156 17.69 1.56 4.54
CA ASP A 156 17.73 1.34 3.10
C ASP A 156 18.46 0.02 2.76
N GLU A 157 19.65 -0.17 3.30
CA GLU A 157 20.48 -1.37 3.10
C GLU A 157 19.77 -2.64 3.56
N LEU A 158 19.20 -2.63 4.78
CA LEU A 158 18.45 -3.76 5.32
C LEU A 158 17.15 -4.05 4.53
N SER A 159 16.48 -3.01 4.05
CA SER A 159 15.27 -3.15 3.24
C SER A 159 15.59 -3.83 1.90
N HIS A 160 16.70 -3.49 1.26
CA HIS A 160 17.20 -4.14 0.05
C HIS A 160 17.68 -5.57 0.33
N LYS A 161 18.41 -5.80 1.41
CA LYS A 161 18.88 -7.13 1.82
C LYS A 161 17.74 -8.11 2.13
N ASN A 162 16.63 -7.61 2.67
CA ASN A 162 15.44 -8.40 2.98
C ASN A 162 14.54 -8.64 1.75
N ALA A 163 15.08 -8.54 0.54
CA ALA A 163 14.38 -8.76 -0.73
C ALA A 163 13.11 -7.93 -0.95
N GLN A 164 13.00 -6.77 -0.31
CA GLN A 164 11.93 -5.83 -0.64
C GLN A 164 12.13 -5.29 -2.05
N LYS A 165 11.02 -5.21 -2.80
CA LYS A 165 11.10 -4.64 -4.16
C LYS A 165 11.64 -3.22 -4.09
N ALA A 166 12.71 -2.93 -4.83
CA ALA A 166 13.38 -1.62 -4.85
C ALA A 166 12.42 -0.44 -5.07
N LYS A 167 11.37 -0.64 -5.87
CA LYS A 167 10.28 0.35 -6.04
C LYS A 167 9.52 0.62 -4.73
N SER A 168 9.32 -0.39 -3.89
CA SER A 168 8.64 -0.22 -2.59
C SER A 168 9.53 0.54 -1.61
N VAL A 169 10.81 0.22 -1.56
CA VAL A 169 11.80 0.93 -0.73
C VAL A 169 11.88 2.41 -1.13
N TRP A 170 11.99 2.68 -2.44
CA TRP A 170 11.98 4.06 -2.94
C TRP A 170 10.69 4.83 -2.59
N ASN A 171 9.52 4.19 -2.68
CA ASN A 171 8.26 4.80 -2.26
C ASN A 171 8.25 5.10 -0.75
N TYR A 172 8.82 4.24 0.07
CA TYR A 172 8.94 4.46 1.51
C TYR A 172 9.83 5.68 1.81
N HIS A 173 10.98 5.83 1.14
CA HIS A 173 11.81 7.03 1.24
C HIS A 173 11.04 8.29 0.85
N LYS A 174 10.27 8.22 -0.25
CA LYS A 174 9.43 9.35 -0.69
C LYS A 174 8.42 9.75 0.40
N ILE A 175 7.76 8.78 1.03
CA ILE A 175 6.79 9.02 2.11
C ILE A 175 7.49 9.53 3.35
N LEU A 176 8.60 8.92 3.78
CA LEU A 176 9.37 9.34 4.95
C LEU A 176 9.84 10.79 4.82
N LYS A 177 10.35 11.15 3.63
CA LYS A 177 10.77 12.53 3.33
C LYS A 177 9.65 13.57 3.54
N ILE A 178 8.38 13.20 3.31
CA ILE A 178 7.24 14.10 3.55
C ILE A 178 7.14 14.42 5.05
N TYR A 179 7.18 13.39 5.90
CA TYR A 179 7.06 13.57 7.36
C TYR A 179 8.26 14.27 7.97
N LEU A 180 9.46 14.04 7.44
CA LEU A 180 10.66 14.74 7.93
C LEU A 180 10.69 16.22 7.52
N ARG A 181 10.14 16.56 6.36
CA ARG A 181 9.95 17.98 5.99
C ARG A 181 8.98 18.67 6.94
N GLU A 182 7.89 18.02 7.32
CA GLU A 182 6.96 18.56 8.31
C GLU A 182 7.58 18.64 9.68
N ALA A 183 8.32 17.63 10.10
CA ALA A 183 9.03 17.64 11.38
C ALA A 183 10.03 18.82 11.47
N LYS A 184 10.75 19.11 10.37
CA LYS A 184 11.61 20.30 10.26
C LYS A 184 10.80 21.59 10.33
N HIS A 185 9.69 21.67 9.59
CA HIS A 185 8.80 22.84 9.59
C HIS A 185 8.23 23.15 10.99
N PHE A 186 7.87 22.11 11.75
CA PHE A 186 7.38 22.26 13.12
C PHE A 186 8.48 22.39 14.18
N GLY A 187 9.77 22.41 13.79
CA GLY A 187 10.89 22.59 14.69
C GLY A 187 11.27 21.37 15.52
N TYR A 188 10.74 20.18 15.21
CA TYR A 188 11.11 18.93 15.90
C TYR A 188 12.52 18.44 15.55
N ILE A 189 13.00 18.75 14.33
CA ILE A 189 14.37 18.49 13.87
C ILE A 189 14.95 19.76 13.25
N LYS A 190 16.24 19.99 13.42
CA LYS A 190 16.94 21.16 12.85
C LYS A 190 17.19 20.98 11.35
N GLU A 191 17.60 19.78 10.95
CA GLU A 191 17.96 19.43 9.59
C GLU A 191 17.19 18.19 9.14
N ASN A 192 16.89 18.13 7.86
CA ASN A 192 16.27 16.93 7.28
C ASN A 192 17.37 16.10 6.61
N PRO A 193 17.63 14.86 7.05
CA PRO A 193 18.64 13.98 6.45
C PRO A 193 18.55 13.85 4.93
N TYR A 194 17.34 13.92 4.38
CA TYR A 194 17.13 13.85 2.94
C TYR A 194 17.56 15.10 2.16
N ASP A 195 17.96 16.18 2.81
CA ASP A 195 18.47 17.34 2.08
C ASP A 195 19.83 17.01 1.43
N ASN A 196 20.62 16.11 2.06
CA ASN A 196 21.94 15.66 1.61
C ASN A 196 21.96 14.24 1.03
N MET A 197 20.83 13.51 1.05
CA MET A 197 20.76 12.15 0.56
C MET A 197 19.89 12.01 -0.69
N LYS A 198 20.38 11.21 -1.67
CA LYS A 198 19.63 10.86 -2.87
C LYS A 198 19.56 9.34 -2.97
N PHE A 199 18.34 8.80 -3.01
CA PHE A 199 18.10 7.40 -3.28
C PHE A 199 17.74 7.22 -4.76
N LYS A 200 18.41 6.30 -5.43
CA LYS A 200 18.15 6.01 -6.85
C LYS A 200 16.77 5.36 -7.00
N ARG A 201 15.98 5.90 -7.92
CA ARG A 201 14.81 5.20 -8.41
C ARG A 201 15.28 4.14 -9.38
N ASN A 202 15.16 2.86 -9.03
CA ASN A 202 15.39 1.80 -9.99
C ASN A 202 14.36 1.90 -11.11
N GLU A 203 14.81 1.72 -12.34
CA GLU A 203 13.93 1.70 -13.50
C GLU A 203 12.87 0.61 -13.30
N SER A 204 11.61 0.98 -13.54
CA SER A 204 10.55 -0.02 -13.56
C SER A 204 10.79 -0.93 -14.77
N PRO A 205 10.70 -2.26 -14.61
CA PRO A 205 10.57 -3.11 -15.79
C PRO A 205 9.41 -2.58 -16.62
N GLY A 206 9.59 -2.56 -17.95
CA GLY A 206 8.61 -1.99 -18.89
C GLY A 206 7.17 -2.44 -18.58
N HIS A 207 6.21 -1.66 -19.04
CA HIS A 207 4.80 -1.99 -18.82
C HIS A 207 4.46 -3.30 -19.54
N ARG A 208 3.86 -4.23 -18.80
CA ARG A 208 3.39 -5.50 -19.35
C ARG A 208 2.13 -5.25 -20.17
N PHE A 209 2.13 -5.74 -21.38
CA PHE A 209 0.97 -5.75 -22.28
C PHE A 209 0.93 -7.10 -23.01
N ILE A 210 -0.12 -7.41 -23.71
CA ILE A 210 -0.23 -8.60 -24.55
C ILE A 210 -0.27 -8.20 -26.02
N THR A 211 0.24 -9.08 -26.88
CA THR A 211 0.23 -8.88 -28.33
C THR A 211 -1.17 -9.10 -28.89
N ALA A 212 -1.36 -8.79 -30.19
CA ALA A 212 -2.62 -9.08 -30.89
C ALA A 212 -2.92 -10.58 -30.90
N GLU A 213 -1.90 -11.41 -31.17
CA GLU A 213 -2.01 -12.86 -31.20
C GLU A 213 -2.38 -13.43 -29.81
N GLU A 214 -1.81 -12.87 -28.73
CA GLU A 214 -2.16 -13.26 -27.36
C GLU A 214 -3.60 -12.83 -27.01
N LEU A 215 -4.04 -11.67 -27.50
CA LEU A 215 -5.41 -11.20 -27.33
C LEU A 215 -6.41 -12.13 -28.04
N ASP A 216 -6.08 -12.57 -29.25
CA ASP A 216 -6.91 -13.51 -30.00
C ASP A 216 -6.99 -14.89 -29.33
N LYS A 217 -5.90 -15.37 -28.71
CA LYS A 217 -5.96 -16.58 -27.87
C LYS A 217 -6.96 -16.43 -26.73
N ILE A 218 -7.00 -15.27 -26.03
CA ILE A 218 -7.96 -15.03 -24.96
C ILE A 218 -9.41 -15.04 -25.50
N LYS A 219 -9.65 -14.42 -26.66
CA LYS A 219 -10.98 -14.41 -27.29
C LYS A 219 -11.45 -15.81 -27.62
N ALA A 220 -10.57 -16.63 -28.21
CA ALA A 220 -10.87 -17.97 -28.69
C ALA A 220 -11.09 -19.01 -27.57
N LEU A 221 -10.74 -18.71 -26.31
CA LEU A 221 -10.87 -19.64 -25.20
C LEU A 221 -12.33 -20.09 -25.01
N LYS A 222 -12.54 -21.40 -24.96
CA LYS A 222 -13.82 -21.99 -24.54
C LYS A 222 -13.85 -21.99 -22.98
N LEU A 223 -14.65 -21.11 -22.43
CA LEU A 223 -14.81 -20.95 -20.97
C LEU A 223 -16.22 -21.40 -20.56
N THR A 224 -16.30 -22.45 -19.76
CA THR A 224 -17.57 -22.94 -19.20
C THR A 224 -17.93 -22.23 -17.90
N ASP A 225 -16.94 -21.85 -17.13
CA ASP A 225 -17.11 -21.13 -15.87
C ASP A 225 -17.62 -19.70 -16.10
N LYS A 226 -18.71 -19.33 -15.41
CA LYS A 226 -19.35 -18.01 -15.51
C LYS A 226 -18.39 -16.89 -15.09
N ALA A 227 -17.67 -17.07 -13.97
CA ALA A 227 -16.78 -16.03 -13.44
C ALA A 227 -15.59 -15.76 -14.38
N LEU A 228 -15.08 -16.79 -15.07
CA LEU A 228 -14.03 -16.62 -16.08
C LEU A 228 -14.56 -15.93 -17.35
N ARG A 229 -15.80 -16.23 -17.78
CA ARG A 229 -16.41 -15.50 -18.91
C ARG A 229 -16.59 -14.03 -18.59
N GLU A 230 -17.11 -13.70 -17.41
CA GLU A 230 -17.29 -12.33 -16.94
C GLU A 230 -15.95 -11.58 -16.83
N ALA A 231 -14.92 -12.23 -16.28
CA ALA A 231 -13.58 -11.65 -16.23
C ALA A 231 -13.01 -11.39 -17.63
N ARG A 232 -13.20 -12.31 -18.58
CA ARG A 232 -12.79 -12.11 -19.97
C ARG A 232 -13.51 -10.93 -20.62
N ILE A 233 -14.81 -10.79 -20.44
CA ILE A 233 -15.63 -9.68 -20.95
C ILE A 233 -15.04 -8.35 -20.47
N CYS A 234 -14.84 -8.20 -19.17
CA CYS A 234 -14.27 -7.00 -18.58
C CYS A 234 -12.84 -6.71 -19.06
N PHE A 235 -12.01 -7.74 -19.23
CA PHE A 235 -10.63 -7.57 -19.70
C PHE A 235 -10.58 -7.13 -21.17
N LEU A 236 -11.36 -7.73 -22.03
CA LEU A 236 -11.47 -7.34 -23.43
C LEU A 236 -12.02 -5.91 -23.57
N PHE A 237 -13.01 -5.54 -22.76
CA PHE A 237 -13.51 -4.18 -22.72
C PHE A 237 -12.43 -3.17 -22.31
N GLN A 238 -11.61 -3.49 -21.30
CA GLN A 238 -10.45 -2.66 -20.93
C GLN A 238 -9.42 -2.57 -22.08
N CYS A 239 -9.18 -3.67 -22.80
CA CYS A 239 -8.29 -3.67 -23.95
C CYS A 239 -8.79 -2.76 -25.09
N TYR A 240 -10.11 -2.55 -25.24
CA TYR A 240 -10.67 -1.73 -26.31
C TYR A 240 -11.06 -0.31 -25.90
N THR A 241 -11.05 0.00 -24.58
CA THR A 241 -11.44 1.34 -24.09
C THR A 241 -10.36 2.05 -23.28
N SER A 242 -9.27 1.37 -22.95
CA SER A 242 -8.24 1.88 -22.01
C SER A 242 -8.73 2.18 -20.60
N LEU A 243 -9.94 1.81 -20.20
CA LEU A 243 -10.45 2.09 -18.86
C LEU A 243 -9.60 1.39 -17.78
N SER A 244 -9.29 2.11 -16.70
CA SER A 244 -8.75 1.44 -15.52
C SER A 244 -9.87 0.62 -14.83
N TYR A 245 -9.50 -0.29 -13.94
CA TYR A 245 -10.51 -1.02 -13.16
C TYR A 245 -11.46 -0.08 -12.40
N ALA A 246 -10.93 0.98 -11.80
CA ALA A 246 -11.73 1.94 -11.05
C ALA A 246 -12.72 2.69 -11.95
N ASP A 247 -12.27 3.10 -13.14
CA ASP A 247 -13.12 3.79 -14.12
C ASP A 247 -14.17 2.83 -14.70
N MET A 248 -13.78 1.56 -14.99
CA MET A 248 -14.68 0.54 -15.46
C MET A 248 -15.76 0.19 -14.43
N LYS A 249 -15.40 0.19 -13.13
CA LYS A 249 -16.34 -0.03 -12.03
C LYS A 249 -17.42 1.05 -11.92
N GLN A 250 -17.11 2.26 -12.36
CA GLN A 250 -18.06 3.38 -12.41
C GLN A 250 -18.63 3.61 -13.81
N PHE A 251 -18.37 2.66 -14.75
CA PHE A 251 -18.94 2.74 -16.08
C PHE A 251 -20.45 2.61 -16.00
N ASP A 252 -21.13 3.56 -16.66
CA ASP A 252 -22.56 3.55 -16.90
C ASP A 252 -22.77 3.88 -18.38
N TYR A 253 -23.64 3.13 -19.05
CA TYR A 253 -23.93 3.34 -20.46
C TYR A 253 -24.60 4.70 -20.73
N ASP A 254 -25.25 5.29 -19.72
CA ASP A 254 -25.82 6.64 -19.81
C ASP A 254 -24.80 7.74 -20.12
N TYR A 255 -23.50 7.49 -19.85
CA TYR A 255 -22.40 8.38 -20.25
C TYR A 255 -21.96 8.22 -21.70
N VAL A 256 -22.53 7.25 -22.43
CA VAL A 256 -22.25 7.04 -23.84
C VAL A 256 -23.27 7.82 -24.65
N LYS A 257 -22.79 8.70 -25.53
CA LYS A 257 -23.63 9.51 -26.43
C LYS A 257 -23.22 9.29 -27.87
N GLU A 258 -24.19 9.24 -28.75
CA GLU A 258 -23.93 9.24 -30.18
C GLU A 258 -23.59 10.66 -30.65
N VAL A 259 -22.46 10.81 -31.33
CA VAL A 259 -21.99 12.06 -31.91
C VAL A 259 -21.45 11.77 -33.31
N ASN A 260 -22.06 12.31 -34.34
CA ASN A 260 -21.70 12.10 -35.75
C ASN A 260 -21.62 10.61 -36.14
N GLY A 261 -22.64 9.82 -35.75
CA GLY A 261 -22.71 8.39 -36.04
C GLY A 261 -21.70 7.53 -35.25
N LYS A 262 -21.07 8.06 -34.24
CA LYS A 262 -20.09 7.33 -33.38
C LYS A 262 -20.48 7.41 -31.91
N LEU A 263 -20.45 6.28 -31.22
CA LEU A 263 -20.67 6.20 -29.79
C LEU A 263 -19.43 6.72 -29.04
N ARG A 264 -19.63 7.70 -28.18
CA ARG A 264 -18.57 8.33 -27.38
C ARG A 264 -18.86 8.25 -25.92
N LEU A 265 -17.93 7.68 -25.17
CA LEU A 265 -17.91 7.66 -23.71
C LEU A 265 -17.16 8.90 -23.19
N ARG A 266 -17.85 9.75 -22.44
CA ARG A 266 -17.26 10.90 -21.75
C ARG A 266 -17.44 10.77 -20.26
N SER A 267 -16.35 10.82 -19.51
CA SER A 267 -16.36 10.76 -18.04
C SER A 267 -15.06 11.31 -17.47
N CYS A 268 -14.89 11.23 -16.16
CA CYS A 268 -13.68 11.64 -15.46
C CYS A 268 -12.95 10.43 -14.86
N ARG A 269 -11.63 10.46 -14.82
CA ARG A 269 -10.83 9.43 -14.16
C ARG A 269 -11.05 9.47 -12.65
N VAL A 270 -11.43 8.35 -12.07
CA VAL A 270 -11.67 8.21 -10.61
C VAL A 270 -10.46 8.66 -9.77
N LYS A 271 -9.24 8.43 -10.27
CA LYS A 271 -8.02 8.71 -9.53
C LYS A 271 -7.56 10.17 -9.61
N THR A 272 -7.73 10.82 -10.74
CA THR A 272 -7.14 12.14 -11.02
C THR A 272 -8.15 13.22 -11.34
N ASN A 273 -9.43 12.85 -11.48
CA ASN A 273 -10.52 13.69 -11.94
C ASN A 273 -10.31 14.30 -13.35
N GLU A 274 -9.33 13.80 -14.09
CA GLU A 274 -9.07 14.22 -15.47
C GLU A 274 -10.17 13.71 -16.39
N MET A 275 -10.69 14.61 -17.22
CA MET A 275 -11.67 14.23 -18.24
C MET A 275 -11.05 13.33 -19.32
N TYR A 276 -11.79 12.34 -19.75
CA TYR A 276 -11.47 11.55 -20.92
C TYR A 276 -12.66 11.46 -21.87
N ASN A 277 -12.35 11.29 -23.15
CA ASN A 277 -13.31 11.15 -24.22
C ASN A 277 -12.85 10.01 -25.13
N ILE A 278 -13.57 8.91 -25.13
CA ILE A 278 -13.25 7.70 -25.88
C ILE A 278 -14.33 7.47 -26.90
N THR A 279 -13.97 7.39 -28.19
CA THR A 279 -14.85 6.83 -29.19
C THR A 279 -14.80 5.32 -29.07
N LEU A 280 -15.93 4.68 -28.83
CA LEU A 280 -16.01 3.23 -28.69
C LEU A 280 -15.67 2.54 -30.01
N LEU A 281 -14.72 1.63 -29.96
CA LEU A 281 -14.42 0.75 -31.08
C LEU A 281 -15.58 -0.26 -31.25
N LYS A 282 -15.80 -0.72 -32.48
CA LYS A 282 -16.84 -1.73 -32.78
C LYS A 282 -16.77 -2.92 -31.83
N ALA A 283 -15.56 -3.46 -31.58
CA ALA A 283 -15.37 -4.56 -30.65
C ALA A 283 -15.78 -4.23 -29.19
N ALA A 284 -15.69 -2.98 -28.76
CA ALA A 284 -16.18 -2.57 -27.44
C ALA A 284 -17.70 -2.50 -27.39
N VAL A 285 -18.33 -2.07 -28.50
CA VAL A 285 -19.81 -2.03 -28.64
C VAL A 285 -20.36 -3.44 -28.61
N GLU A 286 -19.80 -4.36 -29.41
CA GLU A 286 -20.19 -5.79 -29.45
C GLU A 286 -20.10 -6.45 -28.05
N ILE A 287 -19.10 -6.06 -27.25
CA ILE A 287 -18.98 -6.53 -25.86
C ILE A 287 -20.13 -5.98 -24.99
N LEU A 288 -20.49 -4.72 -25.16
CA LEU A 288 -21.60 -4.13 -24.40
C LEU A 288 -22.93 -4.76 -24.76
N GLU A 289 -23.17 -5.02 -26.04
CA GLU A 289 -24.37 -5.73 -26.55
C GLU A 289 -24.47 -7.13 -25.94
N GLN A 290 -23.34 -7.88 -25.85
CA GLN A 290 -23.29 -9.22 -25.24
C GLN A 290 -23.64 -9.26 -23.76
N CYS A 291 -23.53 -8.14 -23.03
CA CYS A 291 -23.84 -8.04 -21.61
C CYS A 291 -24.97 -7.04 -21.30
N ASP A 292 -25.89 -6.84 -22.26
CA ASP A 292 -27.04 -5.94 -22.11
C ASP A 292 -26.63 -4.56 -21.56
N TYR A 293 -25.54 -4.02 -22.09
CA TYR A 293 -24.93 -2.73 -21.74
C TYR A 293 -24.53 -2.59 -20.26
N THR A 294 -24.53 -3.70 -19.50
CA THR A 294 -24.12 -3.74 -18.09
C THR A 294 -22.92 -4.66 -17.92
N LEU A 295 -21.77 -4.09 -17.59
CA LEU A 295 -20.54 -4.87 -17.42
C LEU A 295 -20.60 -5.74 -16.17
N PRO A 296 -20.24 -7.03 -16.24
CA PRO A 296 -20.26 -7.96 -15.11
C PRO A 296 -19.01 -7.75 -14.21
N ILE A 297 -18.97 -6.66 -13.47
CA ILE A 297 -17.80 -6.24 -12.68
C ILE A 297 -17.64 -7.13 -11.45
N GLN A 298 -16.49 -7.78 -11.33
CA GLN A 298 -16.07 -8.56 -10.16
C GLN A 298 -15.21 -7.72 -9.20
N ASP A 299 -15.09 -8.16 -7.94
CA ASP A 299 -14.08 -7.56 -7.03
C ASP A 299 -12.68 -7.66 -7.64
N LEU A 300 -11.83 -6.65 -7.40
CA LEU A 300 -10.51 -6.54 -8.04
C LEU A 300 -9.60 -7.75 -7.78
N HIS A 301 -9.62 -8.29 -6.55
CA HIS A 301 -8.77 -9.44 -6.21
C HIS A 301 -9.27 -10.70 -6.90
N PHE A 302 -10.57 -10.90 -6.91
CA PHE A 302 -11.21 -12.01 -7.60
C PHE A 302 -11.04 -11.90 -9.12
N TYR A 303 -11.24 -10.73 -9.68
CA TYR A 303 -11.00 -10.41 -11.08
C TYR A 303 -9.57 -10.74 -11.51
N ASN A 304 -8.56 -10.23 -10.80
CA ASN A 304 -7.16 -10.50 -11.12
C ASN A 304 -6.82 -12.00 -11.02
N ARG A 305 -7.38 -12.72 -10.03
CA ARG A 305 -7.21 -14.17 -9.92
C ARG A 305 -7.80 -14.92 -11.12
N ASN A 306 -8.99 -14.53 -11.58
CA ASN A 306 -9.61 -15.10 -12.76
C ASN A 306 -8.82 -14.77 -14.03
N LEU A 307 -8.24 -13.58 -14.15
CA LEU A 307 -7.35 -13.24 -15.25
C LEU A 307 -6.08 -14.12 -15.29
N GLN A 308 -5.52 -14.48 -14.13
CA GLN A 308 -4.40 -15.41 -14.06
C GLN A 308 -4.81 -16.82 -14.52
N THR A 309 -6.02 -17.28 -14.20
CA THR A 309 -6.56 -18.55 -14.70
C THR A 309 -6.75 -18.51 -16.22
N ILE A 310 -7.27 -17.41 -16.76
CA ILE A 310 -7.39 -17.18 -18.20
C ILE A 310 -6.02 -17.19 -18.88
N GLN A 311 -5.05 -16.51 -18.29
CA GLN A 311 -3.65 -16.49 -18.74
C GLN A 311 -3.08 -17.91 -18.91
N LEU A 312 -3.21 -18.73 -17.87
CA LEU A 312 -2.72 -20.12 -17.89
C LEU A 312 -3.40 -20.94 -18.98
N ARG A 313 -4.73 -20.84 -19.12
CA ARG A 313 -5.50 -21.57 -20.15
C ARG A 313 -5.18 -21.11 -21.57
N ALA A 314 -4.85 -19.82 -21.75
CA ALA A 314 -4.47 -19.27 -23.05
C ALA A 314 -2.98 -19.54 -23.41
N GLY A 315 -2.19 -20.08 -22.49
CA GLY A 315 -0.76 -20.29 -22.68
C GLY A 315 0.05 -18.98 -22.83
N ILE A 316 -0.38 -17.92 -22.17
CA ILE A 316 0.24 -16.59 -22.25
C ILE A 316 1.30 -16.45 -21.15
N LYS A 317 2.50 -15.97 -21.51
CA LYS A 317 3.59 -15.75 -20.57
C LYS A 317 3.41 -14.48 -19.72
N THR A 318 2.78 -13.45 -20.29
CA THR A 318 2.54 -12.17 -19.62
C THR A 318 1.57 -12.35 -18.45
N HIS A 319 2.01 -11.96 -17.23
CA HIS A 319 1.16 -12.01 -16.03
C HIS A 319 -0.03 -11.05 -16.17
N LEU A 320 -1.22 -11.59 -16.37
CA LEU A 320 -2.44 -10.81 -16.61
C LEU A 320 -2.95 -10.19 -15.30
N THR A 321 -3.25 -8.91 -15.39
CA THR A 321 -3.96 -8.13 -14.36
C THR A 321 -4.86 -7.12 -15.07
N SER A 322 -5.78 -6.49 -14.34
CA SER A 322 -6.63 -5.44 -14.91
C SER A 322 -5.82 -4.31 -15.58
N HIS A 323 -4.66 -3.96 -15.07
CA HIS A 323 -3.79 -2.94 -15.67
C HIS A 323 -3.20 -3.36 -17.02
N VAL A 324 -2.99 -4.64 -17.24
CA VAL A 324 -2.49 -5.16 -18.53
C VAL A 324 -3.48 -4.85 -19.64
N GLY A 325 -4.79 -4.92 -19.42
CA GLY A 325 -5.79 -4.54 -20.42
C GLY A 325 -5.61 -3.09 -20.89
N ARG A 326 -5.46 -2.15 -19.95
CA ARG A 326 -5.20 -0.74 -20.29
C ARG A 326 -3.87 -0.53 -21.00
N HIS A 327 -2.81 -1.24 -20.61
CA HIS A 327 -1.52 -1.19 -21.30
C HIS A 327 -1.58 -1.77 -22.70
N THR A 328 -2.35 -2.85 -22.90
CA THR A 328 -2.59 -3.47 -24.19
C THR A 328 -3.32 -2.51 -25.14
N PHE A 329 -4.32 -1.75 -24.65
CA PHE A 329 -4.92 -0.69 -25.47
C PHE A 329 -3.85 0.28 -25.97
N ALA A 330 -3.03 0.82 -25.04
CA ALA A 330 -2.05 1.84 -25.39
C ALA A 330 -0.99 1.35 -26.38
N THR A 331 -0.52 0.12 -26.23
CA THR A 331 0.57 -0.45 -27.05
C THR A 331 0.02 -1.17 -28.29
N SER A 332 -0.64 -2.32 -28.09
CA SER A 332 -1.00 -3.24 -29.15
C SER A 332 -2.18 -2.75 -30.00
N ILE A 333 -3.07 -1.89 -29.44
CA ILE A 333 -4.23 -1.40 -30.18
C ILE A 333 -4.01 0.02 -30.68
N ALA A 334 -3.54 0.94 -29.86
CA ALA A 334 -3.41 2.35 -30.26
C ALA A 334 -2.09 2.65 -30.99
N LEU A 335 -0.96 2.54 -30.31
CA LEU A 335 0.33 2.96 -30.88
C LEU A 335 0.77 2.05 -32.04
N ARG A 336 0.57 0.75 -31.95
CA ARG A 336 0.90 -0.19 -33.04
C ARG A 336 0.08 0.07 -34.32
N ASN A 337 -1.12 0.65 -34.17
CA ASN A 337 -1.95 1.14 -35.27
C ASN A 337 -1.78 2.66 -35.53
N LYS A 338 -0.61 3.21 -35.15
CA LYS A 338 -0.18 4.58 -35.48
C LYS A 338 -1.05 5.70 -34.92
N MET A 339 -1.76 5.45 -33.81
CA MET A 339 -2.44 6.53 -33.10
C MET A 339 -1.40 7.53 -32.57
N PRO A 340 -1.50 8.83 -32.88
CA PRO A 340 -0.60 9.85 -32.35
C PRO A 340 -0.60 9.85 -30.82
N ILE A 341 0.57 10.02 -30.23
CA ILE A 341 0.74 9.92 -28.77
C ILE A 341 -0.06 10.98 -28.00
N GLU A 342 -0.28 12.14 -28.62
CA GLU A 342 -1.09 13.22 -28.07
C GLU A 342 -2.58 12.86 -28.05
N VAL A 343 -3.04 12.10 -29.04
CA VAL A 343 -4.41 11.55 -29.08
C VAL A 343 -4.55 10.47 -28.01
N LEU A 344 -3.57 9.56 -27.93
CA LEU A 344 -3.53 8.52 -26.92
C LEU A 344 -3.53 9.13 -25.50
N GLN A 345 -2.80 10.21 -25.27
CA GLN A 345 -2.79 10.92 -23.99
C GLN A 345 -4.22 11.34 -23.58
N LYS A 346 -4.97 11.93 -24.50
CA LYS A 346 -6.35 12.39 -24.27
C LYS A 346 -7.30 11.22 -24.02
N VAL A 347 -7.19 10.16 -24.80
CA VAL A 347 -7.99 8.93 -24.64
C VAL A 347 -7.71 8.28 -23.28
N MET A 348 -6.45 8.26 -22.86
CA MET A 348 -6.06 7.71 -21.56
C MET A 348 -6.34 8.66 -20.39
N GLY A 349 -6.69 9.93 -20.61
CA GLY A 349 -6.86 10.91 -19.55
C GLY A 349 -5.58 11.06 -18.72
N HIS A 350 -4.45 11.25 -19.37
CA HIS A 350 -3.19 11.55 -18.70
C HIS A 350 -2.94 13.06 -18.69
N GLU A 351 -2.74 13.65 -17.52
CA GLU A 351 -2.40 15.05 -17.33
C GLU A 351 -1.10 15.41 -18.08
N SER A 352 -0.09 14.53 -18.01
CA SER A 352 1.21 14.76 -18.63
C SER A 352 1.49 13.73 -19.73
N ILE A 353 1.98 14.21 -20.87
CA ILE A 353 2.42 13.38 -21.99
C ILE A 353 3.55 12.41 -21.58
N ARG A 354 4.38 12.79 -20.60
CA ARG A 354 5.45 11.92 -20.06
C ARG A 354 4.88 10.59 -19.54
N THR A 355 3.64 10.60 -19.03
CA THR A 355 2.97 9.36 -18.57
C THR A 355 2.61 8.48 -19.74
N THR A 356 2.38 9.02 -20.94
CA THR A 356 2.05 8.28 -22.16
C THR A 356 3.31 7.84 -22.92
N GLN A 357 4.39 8.62 -22.87
CA GLN A 357 5.66 8.30 -23.51
C GLN A 357 6.31 6.98 -23.06
N ILE A 358 5.93 6.47 -21.87
CA ILE A 358 6.38 5.16 -21.39
C ILE A 358 5.96 4.02 -22.33
N TYR A 359 4.85 4.17 -23.07
CA TYR A 359 4.38 3.19 -24.05
C TYR A 359 5.15 3.28 -25.38
N ALA A 360 5.55 4.48 -25.78
CA ALA A 360 6.33 4.68 -26.99
C ALA A 360 7.72 4.02 -26.92
N LYS A 361 8.34 4.00 -25.73
CA LYS A 361 9.63 3.32 -25.50
C LYS A 361 9.58 1.80 -25.74
N VAL A 362 8.41 1.20 -25.69
CA VAL A 362 8.22 -0.24 -25.90
C VAL A 362 8.19 -0.61 -27.37
N LEU A 363 7.95 0.36 -28.24
CA LEU A 363 7.82 0.18 -29.69
C LEU A 363 9.10 0.59 -30.45
N GLN A 364 10.25 0.57 -29.80
CA GLN A 364 11.54 0.86 -30.46
C GLN A 364 11.87 -0.07 -31.64
N GLU A 365 11.17 -1.22 -31.74
CA GLU A 365 11.25 -2.12 -32.92
C GLU A 365 10.62 -1.51 -34.20
N SER A 366 9.93 -0.38 -34.10
CA SER A 366 9.19 0.21 -35.22
C SER A 366 9.96 1.31 -35.98
N VAL A 367 11.20 1.61 -35.61
CA VAL A 367 11.96 2.65 -36.34
C VAL A 367 12.28 2.15 -37.75
N ASP A 368 12.77 0.94 -37.87
CA ASP A 368 13.11 0.32 -39.15
C ASP A 368 11.86 0.13 -40.01
N GLU A 369 10.74 -0.38 -39.42
CA GLU A 369 9.46 -0.51 -40.11
C GLU A 369 8.90 0.82 -40.61
N GLU A 370 9.12 1.94 -39.89
CA GLU A 370 8.69 3.27 -40.35
C GLU A 370 9.59 3.80 -41.48
N PHE A 371 10.89 3.51 -41.45
CA PHE A 371 11.80 3.86 -42.54
C PHE A 371 11.50 3.05 -43.80
N ASP A 372 11.28 1.73 -43.68
CA ASP A 372 10.83 0.86 -44.78
C ASP A 372 9.54 1.38 -45.42
N ARG A 373 8.61 1.88 -44.59
CA ARG A 373 7.37 2.48 -45.05
C ARG A 373 7.61 3.81 -45.80
N LEU A 374 8.49 4.64 -45.28
CA LEU A 374 8.86 5.92 -45.97
C LEU A 374 9.48 5.63 -47.33
N ASP A 375 10.35 4.63 -47.40
CA ASP A 375 10.98 4.21 -48.68
C ASP A 375 9.95 3.69 -49.70
N THR A 376 8.80 3.20 -49.25
CA THR A 376 7.70 2.80 -50.17
C THR A 376 6.79 3.93 -50.62
N ILE A 377 6.86 5.12 -49.96
CA ILE A 377 6.01 6.26 -50.23
C ILE A 377 6.78 7.33 -51.06
N ILE A 378 8.09 7.37 -50.89
CA ILE A 378 9.00 8.28 -51.62
C ILE A 378 9.46 7.66 -52.91
#